data_ee719c53c3700b5746222a72fc5cc430
#
_entry.id   ee719c53c3700b5746222a72fc5cc430
#
_cell.length_a   1.000
_cell.length_b   1.000
_cell.length_c   1.000
_cell.angle_alpha   90.00
_cell.angle_beta   90.00
_cell.angle_gamma   90.00
#
_symmetry.space_group_name_H-M   'P 1'
#
loop_
_entity.id
_entity.type
_entity.pdbx_description
1 polymer ?
#
loop_
_entity_poly.entity_id
_entity_poly.type
_entity_poly.pdbx_seq_one_letter_code
_entity_poly.pdbx_strand_id
1 'polypeptide(L)'
;MIFVSLGRFKKKPSKETSAGVTKMLEEMKKHGNKILGFYWTLGRFDTVLIFEAPNERTAMELSIEASEVVTTETMVAIPREEATKLL
;
A
#
# COMPACT_ATOMS: atom_id res chain seq x y z
N MET A 1 -0.12 6.14 11.61
CA MET A 1 0.72 4.92 11.48
C MET A 1 1.20 4.80 10.04
N ILE A 2 2.43 4.38 9.87
CA ILE A 2 3.01 4.13 8.55
C ILE A 2 2.89 2.66 8.21
N PHE A 3 2.48 2.37 6.99
CA PHE A 3 2.36 1.01 6.46
C PHE A 3 3.16 0.87 5.17
N VAL A 4 3.77 -0.29 5.00
CA VAL A 4 4.43 -0.68 3.75
C VAL A 4 3.68 -1.89 3.22
N SER A 5 3.15 -1.77 2.01
CA SER A 5 2.40 -2.84 1.36
C SER A 5 3.16 -3.33 0.13
N LEU A 6 3.56 -4.58 0.16
CA LEU A 6 4.25 -5.24 -0.94
C LEU A 6 3.21 -6.04 -1.72
N GLY A 7 3.14 -5.83 -3.02
CA GLY A 7 2.08 -6.42 -3.83
C GLY A 7 2.59 -7.27 -4.99
N ARG A 8 1.79 -8.28 -5.32
CA ARG A 8 1.98 -9.11 -6.52
C ARG A 8 0.70 -9.09 -7.32
N PHE A 9 0.80 -8.77 -8.59
CA PHE A 9 -0.36 -8.83 -9.49
C PHE A 9 -0.87 -10.25 -9.60
N LYS A 10 -2.18 -10.44 -9.51
CA LYS A 10 -2.82 -11.75 -9.73
C LYS A 10 -2.89 -12.09 -11.21
N LYS A 11 -2.96 -11.07 -12.06
CA LYS A 11 -2.99 -11.18 -13.51
C LYS A 11 -2.06 -10.11 -14.08
N LYS A 12 -1.70 -10.26 -15.34
CA LYS A 12 -0.96 -9.22 -16.05
C LYS A 12 -1.69 -7.88 -15.93
N PRO A 13 -1.02 -6.83 -15.47
CA PRO A 13 -1.67 -5.53 -15.33
C PRO A 13 -2.06 -4.95 -16.69
N SER A 14 -3.18 -4.23 -16.72
CA SER A 14 -3.70 -3.55 -17.90
C SER A 14 -3.91 -2.08 -17.58
N LYS A 15 -4.19 -1.30 -18.61
CA LYS A 15 -4.54 0.13 -18.40
C LYS A 15 -5.78 0.29 -17.55
N GLU A 16 -6.75 -0.62 -17.68
CA GLU A 16 -7.98 -0.62 -16.88
C GLU A 16 -7.67 -0.90 -15.40
N THR A 17 -6.83 -1.87 -15.14
CA THR A 17 -6.40 -2.21 -13.78
C THR A 17 -5.68 -1.02 -13.15
N SER A 18 -4.78 -0.39 -13.90
CA SER A 18 -4.04 0.79 -13.45
C SER A 18 -4.98 1.96 -13.14
N ALA A 19 -5.98 2.20 -14.00
CA ALA A 19 -6.98 3.24 -13.76
C ALA A 19 -7.78 2.97 -12.48
N GLY A 20 -8.13 1.70 -12.24
CA GLY A 20 -8.81 1.29 -11.01
C GLY A 20 -7.98 1.55 -9.77
N VAL A 21 -6.69 1.28 -9.84
CA VAL A 21 -5.76 1.55 -8.73
C VAL A 21 -5.64 3.06 -8.47
N THR A 22 -5.54 3.86 -9.53
CA THR A 22 -5.50 5.33 -9.40
C THR A 22 -6.74 5.84 -8.66
N LYS A 23 -7.91 5.31 -9.01
CA LYS A 23 -9.17 5.68 -8.37
C LYS A 23 -9.18 5.29 -6.89
N MET A 24 -8.67 4.11 -6.56
CA MET A 24 -8.55 3.65 -5.19
C MET A 24 -7.62 4.57 -4.37
N LEU A 25 -6.50 4.98 -4.94
CA LEU A 25 -5.58 5.90 -4.28
C LEU A 25 -6.22 7.27 -4.02
N GLU A 26 -7.03 7.76 -4.95
CA GLU A 26 -7.77 9.01 -4.77
C GLU A 26 -8.78 8.90 -3.63
N GLU A 27 -9.47 7.77 -3.53
CA GLU A 27 -10.40 7.51 -2.42
C GLU A 27 -9.65 7.45 -1.08
N MET A 28 -8.49 6.84 -1.04
CA MET A 28 -7.64 6.83 0.15
C MET A 28 -7.36 8.24 0.64
N LYS A 29 -6.97 9.13 -0.27
CA LYS A 29 -6.66 10.53 0.06
C LYS A 29 -7.87 11.26 0.60
N LYS A 30 -9.04 11.02 0.02
CA LYS A 30 -10.30 11.64 0.49
C LYS A 30 -10.66 11.24 1.91
N HIS A 31 -10.28 10.04 2.34
CA HIS A 31 -10.54 9.54 3.68
C HIS A 31 -9.43 9.83 4.66
N GLY A 32 -8.55 10.77 4.33
CA GLY A 32 -7.50 11.24 5.24
C GLY A 32 -6.24 10.41 5.28
N ASN A 33 -6.10 9.45 4.37
CA ASN A 33 -4.87 8.67 4.25
C ASN A 33 -3.86 9.43 3.39
N LYS A 34 -2.58 9.26 3.69
CA LYS A 34 -1.53 9.95 2.96
C LYS A 34 -0.66 8.94 2.23
N ILE A 35 -0.52 9.12 0.91
CA ILE A 35 0.38 8.30 0.11
C ILE A 35 1.78 8.90 0.20
N LEU A 36 2.72 8.15 0.76
CA LEU A 36 4.12 8.56 0.88
C LEU A 36 4.95 8.14 -0.32
N GLY A 37 4.57 7.07 -0.96
CA GLY A 37 5.22 6.61 -2.18
C GLY A 37 4.51 5.39 -2.75
N PHE A 38 4.54 5.26 -4.07
CA PHE A 38 4.00 4.09 -4.75
C PHE A 38 4.89 3.77 -5.94
N TYR A 39 5.44 2.56 -5.94
CA TYR A 39 6.44 2.14 -6.93
C TYR A 39 6.07 0.80 -7.54
N TRP A 40 6.35 0.64 -8.82
CA TRP A 40 6.39 -0.68 -9.45
C TRP A 40 7.83 -1.15 -9.39
N THR A 41 8.01 -2.40 -9.03
CA THR A 41 9.35 -2.95 -8.77
C THR A 41 9.62 -4.17 -9.64
N LEU A 42 10.89 -4.49 -9.79
CA LEU A 42 11.34 -5.74 -10.38
C LEU A 42 11.63 -6.73 -9.25
N GLY A 43 11.59 -8.02 -9.58
CA GLY A 43 11.91 -9.07 -8.64
C GLY A 43 10.69 -9.74 -8.05
N ARG A 44 10.78 -10.09 -6.78
CA ARG A 44 9.77 -10.91 -6.11
C ARG A 44 8.40 -10.25 -5.98
N PHE A 45 8.38 -8.95 -5.75
CA PHE A 45 7.15 -8.17 -5.64
C PHE A 45 7.05 -7.22 -6.82
N ASP A 46 5.82 -6.93 -7.21
CA ASP A 46 5.54 -6.05 -8.35
C ASP A 46 5.32 -4.61 -7.95
N THR A 47 4.82 -4.39 -6.71
CA THR A 47 4.53 -3.03 -6.22
C THR A 47 4.97 -2.86 -4.78
N VAL A 48 5.31 -1.61 -4.44
CA VAL A 48 5.55 -1.17 -3.07
C VAL A 48 4.76 0.11 -2.85
N LEU A 49 3.82 0.07 -1.92
CA LEU A 49 3.02 1.23 -1.52
C LEU A 49 3.37 1.58 -0.09
N ILE A 50 3.76 2.83 0.14
CA ILE A 50 4.04 3.35 1.47
C ILE A 50 3.00 4.43 1.77
N PHE A 51 2.28 4.28 2.87
CA PHE A 51 1.19 5.20 3.20
C PHE A 51 1.02 5.39 4.70
N GLU A 52 0.38 6.49 5.06
CA GLU A 52 -0.05 6.75 6.42
C GLU A 52 -1.55 6.54 6.53
N ALA A 53 -1.97 5.88 7.59
CA ALA A 53 -3.37 5.67 7.92
C ALA A 53 -3.55 5.82 9.44
N PRO A 54 -4.75 6.15 9.91
CA PRO A 54 -4.98 6.36 11.35
C PRO A 54 -4.80 5.10 12.19
N ASN A 55 -5.07 3.93 11.63
CA ASN A 55 -5.00 2.67 12.38
C ASN A 55 -4.92 1.45 11.44
N GLU A 56 -4.75 0.27 12.05
CA GLU A 56 -4.64 -1.00 11.34
C GLU A 56 -5.94 -1.39 10.63
N ARG A 57 -7.07 -0.99 11.17
CA ARG A 57 -8.38 -1.28 10.55
C ARG A 57 -8.47 -0.66 9.16
N THR A 58 -8.06 0.59 9.04
CA THR A 58 -8.05 1.29 7.75
C THR A 58 -7.12 0.62 6.76
N ALA A 59 -5.93 0.22 7.20
CA ALA A 59 -4.98 -0.49 6.36
C ALA A 59 -5.54 -1.83 5.89
N MET A 60 -6.23 -2.54 6.77
CA MET A 60 -6.85 -3.83 6.42
C MET A 60 -7.99 -3.65 5.39
N GLU A 61 -8.81 -2.62 5.55
CA GLU A 61 -9.86 -2.30 4.58
C GLU A 61 -9.28 -2.09 3.18
N LEU A 62 -8.17 -1.37 3.10
CA LEU A 62 -7.46 -1.14 1.84
C LEU A 62 -6.95 -2.44 1.23
N SER A 63 -6.37 -3.30 2.06
CA SER A 63 -5.86 -4.60 1.61
C SER A 63 -6.97 -5.49 1.08
N ILE A 64 -8.11 -5.51 1.75
CA ILE A 64 -9.28 -6.27 1.31
C ILE A 64 -9.80 -5.73 -0.01
N GLU A 65 -9.93 -4.42 -0.14
CA GLU A 65 -10.39 -3.79 -1.37
C GLU A 65 -9.47 -4.10 -2.55
N ALA A 66 -8.16 -4.08 -2.32
CA ALA A 66 -7.17 -4.36 -3.36
C ALA A 66 -7.06 -5.85 -3.72
N SER A 67 -7.61 -6.74 -2.91
CA SER A 67 -7.39 -8.20 -3.03
C SER A 67 -7.89 -8.83 -4.32
N GLU A 68 -8.76 -8.17 -5.05
CA GLU A 68 -9.23 -8.67 -6.36
C GLU A 68 -8.12 -8.63 -7.41
N VAL A 69 -7.24 -7.65 -7.35
CA VAL A 69 -6.23 -7.41 -8.40
C VAL A 69 -4.82 -7.71 -7.96
N VAL A 70 -4.56 -7.68 -6.66
CA VAL A 70 -3.21 -7.82 -6.12
C VAL A 70 -3.23 -8.61 -4.80
N THR A 71 -2.24 -9.48 -4.63
CA THR A 71 -1.99 -10.13 -3.35
C THR A 71 -0.98 -9.26 -2.61
N THR A 72 -1.27 -8.89 -1.37
CA THR A 72 -0.43 -7.97 -0.61
C THR A 72 0.11 -8.57 0.68
N GLU A 73 1.30 -8.11 1.06
CA GLU A 73 1.84 -8.27 2.40
C GLU A 73 1.98 -6.86 2.95
N THR A 74 1.20 -6.53 3.95
CA THR A 74 1.18 -5.18 4.53
C THR A 74 1.75 -5.21 5.94
N MET A 75 2.73 -4.34 6.17
CA MET A 75 3.47 -4.27 7.42
C MET A 75 3.35 -2.89 8.05
N VAL A 76 3.29 -2.85 9.37
CA VAL A 76 3.48 -1.58 10.10
C VAL A 76 4.96 -1.23 10.06
N ALA A 77 5.27 0.02 9.77
CA ALA A 77 6.63 0.50 9.70
C ALA A 77 6.84 1.67 10.66
N ILE A 78 8.03 1.73 11.23
CA ILE A 78 8.46 2.83 12.11
C ILE A 78 9.72 3.42 11.46
N PRO A 79 9.83 4.76 11.35
CA PRO A 79 11.04 5.37 10.83
C PRO A 79 12.26 4.91 11.60
N ARG A 80 13.38 4.72 10.91
CA ARG A 80 14.60 4.23 11.54
C ARG A 80 15.02 5.09 12.75
N GLU A 81 14.88 6.41 12.63
CA GLU A 81 15.23 7.32 13.73
C GLU A 81 14.44 7.00 15.01
N GLU A 82 13.19 6.59 14.89
CA GLU A 82 12.39 6.19 16.04
C GLU A 82 12.75 4.79 16.52
N ALA A 83 12.97 3.87 15.58
CA ALA A 83 13.30 2.49 15.91
C ALA A 83 14.64 2.40 16.70
N THR A 84 15.64 3.16 16.30
CA THR A 84 16.94 3.15 16.97
C THR A 84 16.90 3.68 18.41
N LYS A 85 15.91 4.48 18.75
CA LYS A 85 15.70 4.95 20.13
C LYS A 85 15.24 3.85 21.09
N LEU A 86 14.83 2.71 20.54
CA LEU A 86 14.40 1.57 21.35
C LEU A 86 15.57 0.68 21.80
N LEU A 87 16.76 0.95 21.30
CA LEU A 87 17.96 0.15 21.62
C LEU A 87 18.54 0.49 23.00
#